data_facd8cc3ba6ed966e166a75f851362ab
#
_entry.id   facd8cc3ba6ed966e166a75f851362ab
#
_cell.length_a   1.000
_cell.length_b   1.000
_cell.length_c   1.000
_cell.angle_alpha   90.00
_cell.angle_beta   90.00
_cell.angle_gamma   90.00
#
_symmetry.space_group_name_H-M   'P 1'
#
loop_
_entity.id
_entity.type
_entity.pdbx_description
1 polymer ?
#
loop_
_entity_poly.entity_id
_entity_poly.type
_entity_poly.pdbx_seq_one_letter_code
_entity_poly.pdbx_strand_id
1 'polypeptide(L)'
;MVVEVGGRAEGERVAGLLGLQALPHEGGLYRQTFTDAHSSAIYFLLLAPDVSALHRLDATEIYHWYAGSPLRMLLLSGDGRNGGGRVEEPTLGPDLDAAERPQVVVPAGTWQGSSPAGAWSLVGTTMAPAFTWSGFRLGVRAELLDRWPSARTRITALTRG
;
A
#
# COMPACT_ATOMS: atom_id res chain seq x y z
N MET A 1 -17.44 -14.41 14.08
CA MET A 1 -16.73 -15.60 13.56
C MET A 1 -15.41 -15.12 13.00
N VAL A 2 -14.32 -15.32 13.73
CA VAL A 2 -12.98 -14.99 13.23
C VAL A 2 -12.70 -15.99 12.12
N VAL A 3 -12.72 -15.56 10.88
CA VAL A 3 -12.20 -16.36 9.78
C VAL A 3 -10.72 -16.49 10.06
N GLU A 4 -10.26 -17.68 10.41
CA GLU A 4 -8.85 -17.98 10.55
C GLU A 4 -8.21 -17.70 9.19
N VAL A 5 -7.54 -16.57 9.11
CA VAL A 5 -6.81 -16.18 7.90
C VAL A 5 -5.66 -17.16 7.78
N GLY A 6 -5.72 -18.10 6.84
CA GLY A 6 -4.68 -19.10 6.60
C GLY A 6 -3.30 -18.45 6.56
N GLY A 7 -2.26 -19.22 6.92
CA GLY A 7 -0.89 -18.74 6.92
C GLY A 7 -0.38 -18.33 5.52
N ARG A 8 0.91 -18.08 5.41
CA ARG A 8 1.58 -17.67 4.16
C ARG A 8 1.22 -18.55 2.95
N ALA A 9 1.11 -19.87 3.15
CA ALA A 9 0.74 -20.83 2.09
C ALA A 9 -0.64 -20.52 1.46
N GLU A 10 -1.60 -20.04 2.25
CA GLU A 10 -2.90 -19.61 1.73
C GLU A 10 -2.76 -18.35 0.86
N GLY A 11 -1.96 -17.38 1.28
CA GLY A 11 -1.67 -16.21 0.46
C GLY A 11 -0.99 -16.58 -0.87
N GLU A 12 -0.04 -17.51 -0.85
CA GLU A 12 0.61 -18.02 -2.06
C GLU A 12 -0.39 -18.75 -2.98
N ARG A 13 -1.31 -19.52 -2.42
CA ARG A 13 -2.39 -20.15 -3.18
C ARG A 13 -3.30 -19.13 -3.85
N VAL A 14 -3.71 -18.08 -3.12
CA VAL A 14 -4.54 -16.99 -3.65
C VAL A 14 -3.80 -16.26 -4.78
N ALA A 15 -2.52 -15.96 -4.59
CA ALA A 15 -1.68 -15.33 -5.63
C ALA A 15 -1.64 -16.17 -6.92
N GLY A 16 -1.48 -17.48 -6.79
CA GLY A 16 -1.52 -18.41 -7.92
C GLY A 16 -2.85 -18.43 -8.65
N LEU A 17 -3.97 -18.50 -7.91
CA LEU A 17 -5.31 -18.49 -8.49
C LEU A 17 -5.64 -17.20 -9.24
N LEU A 18 -5.15 -16.05 -8.76
CA LEU A 18 -5.36 -14.76 -9.39
C LEU A 18 -4.31 -14.44 -10.48
N GLY A 19 -3.29 -15.29 -10.66
CA GLY A 19 -2.23 -15.09 -11.65
C GLY A 19 -1.37 -13.87 -11.36
N LEU A 20 -1.07 -13.62 -10.07
CA LEU A 20 -0.28 -12.45 -9.66
C LEU A 20 1.20 -12.65 -9.96
N GLN A 21 1.87 -11.56 -10.30
CA GLN A 21 3.30 -11.51 -10.60
C GLN A 21 3.98 -10.45 -9.74
N ALA A 22 5.30 -10.55 -9.58
CA ALA A 22 6.08 -9.57 -8.82
C ALA A 22 5.91 -8.15 -9.39
N LEU A 23 5.58 -7.21 -8.50
CA LEU A 23 5.48 -5.79 -8.85
C LEU A 23 6.88 -5.16 -8.79
N PRO A 24 7.41 -4.65 -9.91
CA PRO A 24 8.72 -4.02 -9.92
C PRO A 24 8.81 -2.80 -8.99
N HIS A 25 9.98 -2.58 -8.40
CA HIS A 25 10.36 -1.43 -7.58
C HIS A 25 9.64 -1.34 -6.23
N GLU A 26 8.33 -1.44 -6.23
CA GLU A 26 7.50 -1.29 -5.02
C GLU A 26 7.55 -2.53 -4.11
N GLY A 27 7.51 -3.72 -4.67
CA GLY A 27 7.36 -4.99 -3.97
C GLY A 27 5.92 -5.51 -3.99
N GLY A 28 5.72 -6.71 -3.46
CA GLY A 28 4.43 -7.40 -3.52
C GLY A 28 4.15 -8.06 -4.86
N LEU A 29 2.95 -8.60 -4.97
CA LEU A 29 2.45 -9.32 -6.15
C LEU A 29 1.22 -8.61 -6.69
N TYR A 30 1.11 -8.46 -8.01
CA TYR A 30 0.01 -7.74 -8.62
C TYR A 30 -0.47 -8.36 -9.93
N ARG A 31 -1.66 -7.98 -10.32
CA ARG A 31 -2.17 -8.15 -11.68
C ARG A 31 -3.03 -6.96 -12.04
N GLN A 32 -2.74 -6.31 -13.17
CA GLN A 32 -3.64 -5.30 -13.72
C GLN A 32 -4.87 -5.98 -14.31
N THR A 33 -6.04 -5.64 -13.78
CA THR A 33 -7.32 -6.20 -14.24
C THR A 33 -7.98 -5.34 -15.29
N PHE A 34 -7.71 -4.04 -15.27
CA PHE A 34 -8.26 -3.07 -16.20
C PHE A 34 -7.33 -1.88 -16.37
N THR A 35 -7.27 -1.35 -17.58
CA THR A 35 -6.70 -0.03 -17.88
C THR A 35 -7.28 0.51 -19.16
N ASP A 36 -7.58 1.82 -19.16
CA ASP A 36 -7.91 2.59 -20.35
C ASP A 36 -7.36 4.02 -20.22
N ALA A 37 -7.83 4.94 -21.06
CA ALA A 37 -7.38 6.33 -21.03
C ALA A 37 -7.82 7.09 -19.76
N HIS A 38 -8.75 6.56 -18.97
CA HIS A 38 -9.37 7.27 -17.86
C HIS A 38 -9.07 6.64 -16.49
N SER A 39 -8.91 5.31 -16.42
CA SER A 39 -8.75 4.61 -15.16
C SER A 39 -7.95 3.32 -15.27
N SER A 40 -7.46 2.84 -14.14
CA SER A 40 -6.82 1.54 -14.01
C SER A 40 -7.21 0.86 -12.70
N ALA A 41 -7.15 -0.48 -12.69
CA ALA A 41 -7.39 -1.29 -11.52
C ALA A 41 -6.42 -2.47 -11.45
N ILE A 42 -5.99 -2.81 -10.24
CA ILE A 42 -5.13 -3.97 -9.99
C ILE A 42 -5.66 -4.80 -8.82
N TYR A 43 -5.35 -6.11 -8.83
CA TYR A 43 -5.15 -6.86 -7.60
C TYR A 43 -3.75 -6.62 -7.07
N PHE A 44 -3.62 -6.52 -5.75
CA PHE A 44 -2.34 -6.38 -5.08
C PHE A 44 -2.30 -7.24 -3.81
N LEU A 45 -1.26 -8.04 -3.66
CA LEU A 45 -1.11 -8.96 -2.53
C LEU A 45 0.29 -8.82 -1.92
N LEU A 46 0.32 -8.66 -0.59
CA LEU A 46 1.55 -8.70 0.19
C LEU A 46 1.61 -9.98 1.03
N LEU A 47 2.73 -10.66 0.95
CA LEU A 47 3.07 -11.83 1.78
C LEU A 47 4.15 -11.40 2.78
N ALA A 48 3.84 -11.44 4.08
CA ALA A 48 4.86 -11.09 5.08
C ALA A 48 6.13 -11.95 4.92
N PRO A 49 7.34 -11.40 5.03
CA PRO A 49 7.69 -10.05 5.49
C PRO A 49 7.77 -9.00 4.37
N ASP A 50 7.28 -9.27 3.17
CA ASP A 50 7.34 -8.29 2.08
C ASP A 50 6.45 -7.08 2.37
N VAL A 51 6.80 -5.94 1.79
CA VAL A 51 6.14 -4.66 2.00
C VAL A 51 5.93 -3.96 0.66
N SER A 52 4.94 -3.06 0.61
CA SER A 52 4.88 -2.03 -0.41
C SER A 52 5.80 -0.89 0.02
N ALA A 53 6.91 -0.73 -0.69
CA ALA A 53 7.89 0.31 -0.39
C ALA A 53 7.29 1.71 -0.54
N LEU A 54 7.71 2.66 0.29
CA LEU A 54 7.24 4.04 0.22
C LEU A 54 7.49 4.62 -1.17
N HIS A 55 6.42 5.04 -1.80
CA HIS A 55 6.39 5.63 -3.13
C HIS A 55 5.33 6.71 -3.21
N ARG A 56 5.37 7.49 -4.27
CA ARG A 56 4.42 8.58 -4.53
C ARG A 56 3.91 8.48 -5.95
N LEU A 57 2.61 8.74 -6.12
CA LEU A 57 1.94 8.80 -7.41
C LEU A 57 1.47 10.22 -7.70
N ASP A 58 1.37 10.56 -8.97
CA ASP A 58 0.88 11.87 -9.44
C ASP A 58 -0.65 11.94 -9.57
N ALA A 59 -1.35 10.84 -9.31
CA ALA A 59 -2.80 10.76 -9.31
C ALA A 59 -3.30 10.07 -8.02
N THR A 60 -4.56 10.31 -7.67
CA THR A 60 -5.22 9.68 -6.52
C THR A 60 -5.38 8.18 -6.74
N GLU A 61 -5.02 7.42 -5.70
CA GLU A 61 -5.23 5.98 -5.66
C GLU A 61 -6.20 5.62 -4.53
N ILE A 62 -7.13 4.70 -4.79
CA ILE A 62 -8.07 4.20 -3.78
C ILE A 62 -7.77 2.74 -3.53
N TYR A 63 -7.51 2.40 -2.26
CA TYR A 63 -7.31 1.03 -1.80
C TYR A 63 -8.63 0.42 -1.35
N HIS A 64 -8.82 -0.87 -1.65
CA HIS A 64 -9.98 -1.67 -1.29
C HIS A 64 -9.51 -2.97 -0.63
N TRP A 65 -9.96 -3.26 0.59
CA TRP A 65 -9.64 -4.52 1.23
C TRP A 65 -10.51 -5.65 0.65
N TYR A 66 -9.90 -6.80 0.35
CA TYR A 66 -10.59 -7.96 -0.19
C TYR A 66 -10.51 -9.19 0.71
N ALA A 67 -9.32 -9.57 1.17
CA ALA A 67 -9.13 -10.78 1.95
C ALA A 67 -7.79 -10.77 2.71
N GLY A 68 -7.63 -11.75 3.58
CA GLY A 68 -6.43 -11.91 4.38
C GLY A 68 -6.43 -11.02 5.62
N SER A 69 -5.24 -10.70 6.13
CA SER A 69 -5.09 -9.80 7.26
C SER A 69 -5.32 -8.34 6.83
N PRO A 70 -5.63 -7.45 7.79
CA PRO A 70 -5.63 -6.01 7.52
C PRO A 70 -4.28 -5.55 6.98
N LEU A 71 -4.31 -4.48 6.20
CA LEU A 71 -3.13 -3.83 5.66
C LEU A 71 -2.82 -2.56 6.45
N ARG A 72 -1.65 -2.48 7.07
CA ARG A 72 -1.18 -1.29 7.78
C ARG A 72 -0.51 -0.35 6.81
N MET A 73 -1.07 0.83 6.64
CA MET A 73 -0.57 1.84 5.71
C MET A 73 0.17 2.95 6.46
N LEU A 74 1.14 3.56 5.80
CA LEU A 74 1.78 4.81 6.21
C LEU A 74 1.58 5.82 5.09
N LEU A 75 0.97 6.96 5.43
CA LEU A 75 0.76 8.08 4.51
C LEU A 75 1.50 9.32 5.03
N LEU A 76 2.35 9.90 4.17
CA LEU A 76 3.10 11.10 4.50
C LEU A 76 2.74 12.19 3.48
N SER A 77 2.21 13.30 3.96
CA SER A 77 1.77 14.41 3.11
C SER A 77 2.31 15.75 3.60
N GLY A 78 2.14 16.79 2.79
CA GLY A 78 2.77 18.07 3.03
C GLY A 78 4.24 18.08 2.65
N ASP A 79 4.96 19.14 3.05
CA ASP A 79 6.39 19.29 2.74
C ASP A 79 7.31 18.64 3.80
N GLY A 80 6.75 18.23 4.93
CA GLY A 80 7.48 17.64 6.05
C GLY A 80 8.42 18.62 6.78
N ARG A 81 8.43 19.89 6.38
CA ARG A 81 9.32 20.92 6.93
C ARG A 81 8.56 21.86 7.85
N ASN A 82 9.25 22.43 8.86
CA ASN A 82 8.70 23.44 9.75
C ASN A 82 7.31 23.08 10.34
N GLY A 83 7.05 21.79 10.58
CA GLY A 83 5.75 21.31 11.08
C GLY A 83 4.64 21.25 10.02
N GLY A 84 4.93 21.47 8.74
CA GLY A 84 3.97 21.36 7.63
C GLY A 84 3.72 19.94 7.13
N GLY A 85 4.37 18.93 7.72
CA GLY A 85 4.20 17.53 7.36
C GLY A 85 3.09 16.86 8.18
N ARG A 86 2.34 15.97 7.54
CA ARG A 86 1.31 15.14 8.18
C ARG A 86 1.68 13.67 8.05
N VAL A 87 1.52 12.93 9.15
CA VAL A 87 1.70 11.48 9.22
C VAL A 87 0.37 10.85 9.56
N GLU A 88 -0.07 9.91 8.76
CA GLU A 88 -1.28 9.12 8.99
C GLU A 88 -0.96 7.63 8.86
N GLU A 89 -1.53 6.82 9.72
CA GLU A 89 -1.36 5.38 9.73
C GLU A 89 -2.72 4.66 9.69
N PRO A 90 -3.48 4.77 8.58
CA PRO A 90 -4.75 4.08 8.47
C PRO A 90 -4.52 2.57 8.34
N THR A 91 -5.48 1.80 8.85
CA THR A 91 -5.55 0.36 8.66
C THR A 91 -6.68 0.03 7.70
N LEU A 92 -6.32 -0.55 6.56
CA LEU A 92 -7.27 -1.04 5.57
C LEU A 92 -7.73 -2.45 5.97
N GLY A 93 -8.99 -2.63 6.26
CA GLY A 93 -9.50 -3.91 6.73
C GLY A 93 -11.00 -3.90 7.03
N PRO A 94 -11.56 -5.04 7.45
CA PRO A 94 -13.00 -5.22 7.60
C PRO A 94 -13.57 -4.83 8.97
N ASP A 95 -12.73 -4.70 10.01
CA ASP A 95 -13.19 -4.50 11.38
C ASP A 95 -13.42 -3.02 11.67
N LEU A 96 -14.66 -2.57 11.45
CA LEU A 96 -15.05 -1.18 11.68
C LEU A 96 -14.96 -0.76 13.14
N ASP A 97 -15.18 -1.69 14.07
CA ASP A 97 -15.12 -1.43 15.52
C ASP A 97 -13.68 -1.25 15.98
N ALA A 98 -12.72 -1.90 15.31
CA ALA A 98 -11.29 -1.70 15.51
C ALA A 98 -10.74 -0.47 14.75
N ALA A 99 -11.59 0.41 14.25
CA ALA A 99 -11.25 1.56 13.44
C ALA A 99 -10.59 1.24 12.08
N GLU A 100 -10.68 0.00 11.61
CA GLU A 100 -10.29 -0.34 10.25
C GLU A 100 -11.29 0.23 9.24
N ARG A 101 -10.85 0.42 8.01
CA ARG A 101 -11.70 0.86 6.92
C ARG A 101 -11.50 -0.02 5.70
N PRO A 102 -12.59 -0.47 5.03
CA PRO A 102 -12.49 -1.28 3.82
C PRO A 102 -12.02 -0.49 2.59
N GLN A 103 -12.05 0.84 2.65
CA GLN A 103 -11.49 1.74 1.67
C GLN A 103 -10.59 2.78 2.31
N VAL A 104 -9.46 3.10 1.65
CA VAL A 104 -8.58 4.22 2.01
C VAL A 104 -8.24 4.98 0.74
N VAL A 105 -8.48 6.29 0.75
CA VAL A 105 -8.13 7.19 -0.35
C VAL A 105 -6.74 7.77 -0.09
N VAL A 106 -5.83 7.60 -1.05
CA VAL A 106 -4.50 8.20 -1.04
C VAL A 106 -4.47 9.32 -2.07
N PRO A 107 -4.50 10.59 -1.64
CA PRO A 107 -4.45 11.72 -2.56
C PRO A 107 -3.16 11.75 -3.39
N ALA A 108 -3.25 12.28 -4.61
CA ALA A 108 -2.08 12.53 -5.45
C ALA A 108 -0.97 13.27 -4.67
N GLY A 109 0.28 12.88 -4.87
CA GLY A 109 1.43 13.49 -4.23
C GLY A 109 1.73 13.04 -2.80
N THR A 110 0.89 12.19 -2.20
CA THR A 110 1.13 11.60 -0.88
C THR A 110 2.09 10.43 -0.98
N TRP A 111 3.12 10.40 -0.13
CA TRP A 111 3.96 9.22 0.04
C TRP A 111 3.17 8.12 0.74
N GLN A 112 3.21 6.93 0.20
CA GLN A 112 2.45 5.79 0.69
C GLN A 112 3.32 4.53 0.70
N GLY A 113 3.17 3.74 1.75
CA GLY A 113 3.75 2.43 1.89
C GLY A 113 2.91 1.59 2.82
N SER A 114 3.07 0.28 2.81
CA SER A 114 2.24 -0.61 3.60
C SER A 114 2.88 -1.95 3.89
N SER A 115 2.35 -2.60 4.93
CA SER A 115 2.73 -3.96 5.32
C SER A 115 1.51 -4.74 5.80
N PRO A 116 1.43 -6.05 5.57
CA PRO A 116 0.35 -6.87 6.12
C PRO A 116 0.43 -6.93 7.65
N ALA A 117 -0.71 -6.92 8.32
CA ALA A 117 -0.78 -7.08 9.78
C ALA A 117 -0.58 -8.53 10.22
N GLY A 118 -0.79 -9.48 9.33
CA GLY A 118 -0.58 -10.90 9.52
C GLY A 118 0.24 -11.52 8.40
N ALA A 119 -0.05 -12.76 8.05
CA ALA A 119 0.75 -13.51 7.08
C ALA A 119 0.61 -13.00 5.64
N TRP A 120 -0.56 -12.46 5.27
CA TRP A 120 -0.82 -11.93 3.93
C TRP A 120 -2.03 -11.00 3.92
N SER A 121 -2.06 -10.08 2.97
CA SER A 121 -3.20 -9.20 2.70
C SER A 121 -3.45 -9.12 1.20
N LEU A 122 -4.69 -9.34 0.77
CA LEU A 122 -5.14 -9.09 -0.60
C LEU A 122 -5.99 -7.83 -0.63
N VAL A 123 -5.60 -6.91 -1.48
CA VAL A 123 -6.32 -5.65 -1.69
C VAL A 123 -6.48 -5.40 -3.20
N GLY A 124 -7.34 -4.46 -3.55
CA GLY A 124 -7.37 -3.87 -4.87
C GLY A 124 -6.96 -2.42 -4.80
N THR A 125 -6.43 -1.88 -5.88
CA THR A 125 -6.31 -0.44 -6.05
C THR A 125 -6.90 0.02 -7.35
N THR A 126 -7.52 1.21 -7.31
CA THR A 126 -8.08 1.86 -8.48
C THR A 126 -7.55 3.28 -8.59
N MET A 127 -7.28 3.71 -9.80
CA MET A 127 -6.80 5.06 -10.10
C MET A 127 -7.60 5.69 -11.22
N ALA A 128 -7.86 6.98 -11.08
CA ALA A 128 -8.39 7.86 -12.12
C ALA A 128 -7.75 9.25 -11.94
N PRO A 129 -6.91 9.73 -12.88
CA PRO A 129 -6.44 9.05 -14.11
C PRO A 129 -5.71 7.72 -13.85
N ALA A 130 -5.58 6.93 -14.91
CA ALA A 130 -4.91 5.63 -14.87
C ALA A 130 -3.45 5.73 -14.41
N PHE A 131 -2.94 4.66 -13.80
CA PHE A 131 -1.54 4.54 -13.41
C PHE A 131 -0.61 4.71 -14.62
N THR A 132 0.48 5.46 -14.40
CA THR A 132 1.61 5.54 -15.33
C THR A 132 2.93 5.42 -14.58
N TRP A 133 3.92 4.75 -15.17
CA TRP A 133 5.25 4.67 -14.58
C TRP A 133 5.94 6.04 -14.50
N SER A 134 5.64 6.96 -15.41
CA SER A 134 6.14 8.34 -15.36
C SER A 134 5.64 9.13 -14.14
N GLY A 135 4.46 8.76 -13.62
CA GLY A 135 3.89 9.35 -12.40
C GLY A 135 4.35 8.68 -11.09
N PHE A 136 5.11 7.58 -11.18
CA PHE A 136 5.60 6.84 -10.02
C PHE A 136 6.99 7.34 -9.58
N ARG A 137 7.17 7.54 -8.28
CA ARG A 137 8.46 7.87 -7.68
C ARG A 137 8.68 7.05 -6.41
N LEU A 138 9.77 6.30 -6.39
CA LEU A 138 10.19 5.56 -5.19
C LEU A 138 10.81 6.52 -4.15
N GLY A 139 10.49 6.30 -2.87
CA GLY A 139 11.00 7.13 -1.77
C GLY A 139 12.45 6.82 -1.44
N VAL A 140 13.21 7.87 -1.17
CA VAL A 140 14.59 7.77 -0.68
C VAL A 140 14.56 7.89 0.85
N ARG A 141 15.04 6.85 1.54
CA ARG A 141 14.97 6.77 3.01
C ARG A 141 15.48 8.02 3.72
N ALA A 142 16.67 8.49 3.35
CA ALA A 142 17.29 9.64 4.01
C ALA A 142 16.43 10.91 3.87
N GLU A 143 15.88 11.17 2.68
CA GLU A 143 15.00 12.31 2.43
C GLU A 143 13.71 12.25 3.25
N LEU A 144 13.10 11.05 3.33
CA LEU A 144 11.86 10.86 4.08
C LEU A 144 12.08 10.97 5.59
N LEU A 145 13.20 10.45 6.10
CA LEU A 145 13.57 10.57 7.52
C LEU A 145 13.85 12.01 7.94
N ASP A 146 14.45 12.79 7.06
CA ASP A 146 14.70 14.22 7.30
C ASP A 146 13.39 15.02 7.38
N ARG A 147 12.45 14.70 6.51
CA ARG A 147 11.18 15.43 6.38
C ARG A 147 10.11 15.00 7.39
N TRP A 148 10.06 13.71 7.75
CA TRP A 148 9.09 13.14 8.70
C TRP A 148 9.78 12.33 9.80
N PRO A 149 10.60 12.96 10.66
CA PRO A 149 11.38 12.25 11.68
C PRO A 149 10.50 11.51 12.72
N SER A 150 9.27 11.96 12.95
CA SER A 150 8.33 11.30 13.85
C SER A 150 7.88 9.90 13.36
N ALA A 151 7.96 9.64 12.07
CA ALA A 151 7.61 8.36 11.46
C ALA A 151 8.82 7.44 11.21
N ARG A 152 9.97 7.71 11.83
CA ARG A 152 11.26 7.04 11.60
C ARG A 152 11.15 5.52 11.52
N THR A 153 10.53 4.90 12.50
CA THR A 153 10.43 3.43 12.58
C THR A 153 9.72 2.85 11.36
N ARG A 154 8.58 3.44 11.00
CA ARG A 154 7.79 2.99 9.83
C ARG A 154 8.48 3.31 8.50
N ILE A 155 9.08 4.48 8.38
CA ILE A 155 9.84 4.85 7.17
C ILE A 155 10.98 3.86 6.95
N THR A 156 11.73 3.53 8.00
CA THR A 156 12.82 2.56 7.91
C THR A 156 12.33 1.18 7.48
N ALA A 157 11.21 0.72 8.03
CA ALA A 157 10.61 -0.57 7.68
C ALA A 157 10.07 -0.62 6.24
N LEU A 158 9.62 0.51 5.71
CA LEU A 158 8.95 0.63 4.40
C LEU A 158 9.85 1.25 3.31
N THR A 159 11.13 1.35 3.54
CA THR A 159 12.11 1.79 2.52
C THR A 159 13.21 0.77 2.38
N ARG A 160 13.68 0.61 1.16
CA ARG A 160 14.86 -0.22 0.87
C ARG A 160 16.11 0.65 1.07
N GLY A 161 17.12 0.10 1.74
CA GLY A 161 18.39 0.78 1.99
C GLY A 161 19.27 0.86 0.78
#